data_8f584579d52205f84351c5df41f962e2
#
_entry.id   8f584579d52205f84351c5df41f962e2
#
_cell.length_a   1.000
_cell.length_b   1.000
_cell.length_c   1.000
_cell.angle_alpha   90.00
_cell.angle_beta   90.00
_cell.angle_gamma   90.00
#
_symmetry.space_group_name_H-M   'P 1'
#
loop_
_entity.id
_entity.type
_entity.pdbx_description
1 polymer ?
#
loop_
_entity_poly.entity_id
_entity_poly.type
_entity_poly.pdbx_seq_one_letter_code
_entity_poly.pdbx_strand_id
1 'polypeptide(L)'
;GLPTGIKLPYIVTVEEGNRKVLSIRRNFAPNDLKKSKIQYFVHFKFLPGLGFYGFGLIHMIGGLSRTATAALRQLLDAGTLSNLPAGFKQRGVRVRDEAAPIQPGEFKDVDAPGGSLRDAFFPLPYKEPSQTLLNLLGIVVQAGQRFAAIADMQVGDSNQQAAVGTTIALLERGSRVMSAIHKRCYAAMKSEFKLLAKVVAQYLPPEYPYDVVGGARNIKQTDFDDRVDIVPVADPNIFSMSQRITLAQTQLQIATSNPQLHNMYQVYRNMYEAIGVK
;
A
#
# COMPACT_ATOMS: atom_id res chain seq x y z
N GLY A 1 -0.51 28.39 43.24
CA GLY A 1 -0.14 27.10 43.80
C GLY A 1 1.05 26.52 43.09
N LEU A 2 1.91 25.81 43.80
CA LEU A 2 3.07 25.13 43.21
C LEU A 2 2.59 24.06 42.20
N PRO A 3 3.29 23.86 41.07
CA PRO A 3 2.93 22.84 40.12
C PRO A 3 3.05 21.45 40.77
N THR A 4 1.98 20.67 40.66
CA THR A 4 1.90 19.31 41.24
C THR A 4 2.79 18.27 40.56
N GLY A 5 3.42 18.59 39.46
CA GLY A 5 4.21 17.67 38.65
C GLY A 5 3.39 16.63 37.87
N ILE A 6 2.08 16.53 38.12
CA ILE A 6 1.19 15.57 37.46
C ILE A 6 0.78 16.13 36.09
N LYS A 7 1.09 15.38 35.02
CA LYS A 7 0.69 15.72 33.65
C LYS A 7 -0.75 15.23 33.43
N LEU A 8 -1.69 16.18 33.30
CA LEU A 8 -3.07 15.88 32.97
C LEU A 8 -3.32 16.00 31.48
N PRO A 9 -4.20 15.16 30.90
CA PRO A 9 -4.54 15.26 29.47
C PRO A 9 -5.47 16.46 29.21
N TYR A 10 -5.10 17.30 28.27
CA TYR A 10 -5.88 18.41 27.73
C TYR A 10 -5.98 18.33 26.22
N ILE A 11 -7.06 18.87 25.66
CA ILE A 11 -7.20 19.15 24.23
C ILE A 11 -7.00 20.65 24.05
N VAL A 12 -6.02 21.03 23.26
CA VAL A 12 -5.72 22.40 22.88
C VAL A 12 -6.03 22.57 21.40
N THR A 13 -6.95 23.47 21.07
CA THR A 13 -7.25 23.83 19.70
C THR A 13 -6.43 25.07 19.35
N VAL A 14 -5.61 24.99 18.32
CA VAL A 14 -4.70 26.04 17.87
C VAL A 14 -4.98 26.33 16.40
N GLU A 15 -5.06 27.60 16.05
CA GLU A 15 -5.05 28.05 14.66
C GLU A 15 -3.62 27.97 14.10
N GLU A 16 -3.46 27.26 12.99
CA GLU A 16 -2.13 26.96 12.44
C GLU A 16 -1.42 28.21 11.89
N GLY A 17 -2.16 29.11 11.23
CA GLY A 17 -1.61 30.31 10.61
C GLY A 17 -0.99 31.27 11.63
N ASN A 18 -1.77 31.65 12.65
CA ASN A 18 -1.36 32.64 13.65
C ASN A 18 -0.84 31.98 14.95
N ARG A 19 -0.86 30.64 15.03
CA ARG A 19 -0.51 29.86 16.24
C ARG A 19 -1.28 30.29 17.49
N LYS A 20 -2.48 30.86 17.30
CA LYS A 20 -3.32 31.34 18.37
C LYS A 20 -4.10 30.19 19.01
N VAL A 21 -4.04 30.08 20.33
CA VAL A 21 -4.85 29.11 21.07
C VAL A 21 -6.30 29.56 21.09
N LEU A 22 -7.19 28.75 20.50
CA LEU A 22 -8.63 29.05 20.42
C LEU A 22 -9.39 28.49 21.62
N SER A 23 -9.03 27.26 22.05
CA SER A 23 -9.66 26.66 23.23
C SER A 23 -8.74 25.66 23.94
N ILE A 24 -8.94 25.50 25.24
CA ILE A 24 -8.30 24.48 26.07
C ILE A 24 -9.40 23.75 26.83
N ARG A 25 -9.49 22.42 26.63
CA ARG A 25 -10.49 21.58 27.30
C ARG A 25 -9.82 20.42 28.03
N ARG A 26 -10.41 19.98 29.13
CA ARG A 26 -9.99 18.77 29.85
C ARG A 26 -10.32 17.55 28.97
N ASN A 27 -9.38 16.61 28.87
CA ASN A 27 -9.54 15.38 28.10
C ASN A 27 -9.65 14.15 29.00
N PHE A 28 -10.50 14.25 30.03
CA PHE A 28 -10.81 13.15 30.93
C PHE A 28 -12.22 13.35 31.50
N ALA A 29 -12.87 12.24 31.91
CA ALA A 29 -14.19 12.29 32.50
C ALA A 29 -14.14 12.95 33.88
N PRO A 30 -15.13 13.79 34.25
CA PRO A 30 -15.16 14.46 35.56
C PRO A 30 -15.09 13.50 36.75
N ASN A 31 -15.69 12.32 36.60
CA ASN A 31 -15.80 11.30 37.63
C ASN A 31 -14.65 10.27 37.62
N ASP A 32 -13.68 10.39 36.68
CA ASP A 32 -12.54 9.48 36.62
C ASP A 32 -11.45 9.92 37.61
N LEU A 33 -11.27 9.14 38.68
CA LEU A 33 -10.22 9.37 39.67
C LEU A 33 -8.81 9.31 39.08
N LYS A 34 -8.61 8.47 38.08
CA LYS A 34 -7.31 8.29 37.39
C LYS A 34 -7.04 9.35 36.33
N LYS A 35 -8.05 10.13 35.96
CA LYS A 35 -8.00 11.16 34.94
C LYS A 35 -7.41 10.63 33.61
N SER A 36 -7.89 9.44 33.22
CA SER A 36 -7.42 8.74 32.03
C SER A 36 -7.79 9.52 30.77
N LYS A 37 -6.87 9.56 29.82
CA LYS A 37 -7.07 10.25 28.53
C LYS A 37 -8.23 9.60 27.77
N ILE A 38 -9.21 10.41 27.38
CA ILE A 38 -10.26 9.97 26.46
C ILE A 38 -9.67 9.95 25.04
N GLN A 39 -9.81 8.83 24.37
CA GLN A 39 -9.37 8.65 22.98
C GLN A 39 -10.52 9.02 22.04
N TYR A 40 -10.25 9.93 21.08
CA TYR A 40 -11.21 10.34 20.05
C TYR A 40 -10.78 9.92 18.65
N PHE A 41 -9.50 9.61 18.46
CA PHE A 41 -8.91 9.31 17.16
C PHE A 41 -8.17 7.99 17.22
N VAL A 42 -8.23 7.25 16.13
CA VAL A 42 -7.42 6.06 15.90
C VAL A 42 -6.46 6.33 14.77
N HIS A 43 -5.21 5.96 14.96
CA HIS A 43 -4.15 6.18 14.00
C HIS A 43 -3.79 4.87 13.30
N PHE A 44 -4.09 4.78 12.00
CA PHE A 44 -3.67 3.68 11.15
C PHE A 44 -2.27 3.96 10.60
N LYS A 45 -1.24 3.31 11.17
CA LYS A 45 0.15 3.46 10.75
C LYS A 45 0.55 2.28 9.88
N PHE A 46 1.06 2.56 8.68
CA PHE A 46 1.64 1.54 7.81
C PHE A 46 2.96 1.03 8.40
N LEU A 47 3.93 1.92 8.61
CA LEU A 47 5.13 1.69 9.39
C LEU A 47 5.23 2.74 10.51
N PRO A 48 5.55 2.34 11.75
CA PRO A 48 5.70 3.29 12.83
C PRO A 48 6.95 4.15 12.62
N GLY A 49 6.81 5.47 12.77
CA GLY A 49 7.93 6.41 12.86
C GLY A 49 8.33 6.66 14.31
N LEU A 50 9.36 7.47 14.51
CA LEU A 50 9.83 7.88 15.86
C LEU A 50 8.87 8.85 16.56
N GLY A 51 7.93 9.45 15.83
CA GLY A 51 6.97 10.42 16.35
C GLY A 51 5.52 10.00 16.15
N PHE A 52 4.64 10.99 16.10
CA PHE A 52 3.22 10.78 15.86
C PHE A 52 2.96 10.20 14.47
N TYR A 53 3.64 10.69 13.44
CA TYR A 53 3.47 10.24 12.07
C TYR A 53 4.22 8.92 11.81
N GLY A 54 3.65 8.11 10.91
CA GLY A 54 4.28 6.91 10.39
C GLY A 54 4.82 7.12 8.98
N PHE A 55 5.56 6.13 8.50
CA PHE A 55 6.04 6.08 7.12
C PHE A 55 5.08 5.27 6.26
N GLY A 56 4.73 5.81 5.10
CA GLY A 56 3.97 5.11 4.08
C GLY A 56 4.88 4.53 2.99
N LEU A 57 4.30 3.78 2.08
CA LEU A 57 5.00 3.17 0.96
C LEU A 57 5.73 4.21 0.09
N ILE A 58 5.12 5.38 -0.11
CA ILE A 58 5.73 6.49 -0.87
C ILE A 58 7.06 6.94 -0.25
N HIS A 59 7.18 6.98 1.06
CA HIS A 59 8.43 7.35 1.73
C HIS A 59 9.54 6.33 1.45
N MET A 60 9.18 5.06 1.26
CA MET A 60 10.15 3.98 1.03
C MET A 60 10.60 3.91 -0.44
N ILE A 61 9.67 4.00 -1.38
CA ILE A 61 9.94 3.78 -2.81
C ILE A 61 9.91 5.05 -3.66
N GLY A 62 9.47 6.19 -3.11
CA GLY A 62 9.31 7.44 -3.86
C GLY A 62 10.61 7.94 -4.48
N GLY A 63 11.74 7.80 -3.76
CA GLY A 63 13.07 8.13 -4.27
C GLY A 63 13.45 7.25 -5.47
N LEU A 64 13.25 5.94 -5.37
CA LEU A 64 13.51 4.98 -6.44
C LEU A 64 12.63 5.23 -7.67
N SER A 65 11.34 5.49 -7.46
CA SER A 65 10.40 5.83 -8.53
C SER A 65 10.80 7.10 -9.28
N ARG A 66 11.23 8.14 -8.55
CA ARG A 66 11.74 9.38 -9.17
C ARG A 66 13.00 9.12 -9.99
N THR A 67 13.94 8.33 -9.47
CA THR A 67 15.17 7.96 -10.19
C THR A 67 14.86 7.14 -11.44
N ALA A 68 13.98 6.16 -11.35
CA ALA A 68 13.55 5.36 -12.50
C ALA A 68 12.89 6.22 -13.58
N THR A 69 12.01 7.15 -13.19
CA THR A 69 11.36 8.07 -14.13
C THR A 69 12.37 9.00 -14.80
N ALA A 70 13.35 9.52 -14.04
CA ALA A 70 14.40 10.37 -14.60
C ALA A 70 15.31 9.61 -15.60
N ALA A 71 15.71 8.38 -15.25
CA ALA A 71 16.51 7.53 -16.12
C ALA A 71 15.76 7.17 -17.42
N LEU A 72 14.46 6.83 -17.31
CA LEU A 72 13.63 6.54 -18.47
C LEU A 72 13.50 7.75 -19.40
N ARG A 73 13.27 8.94 -18.85
CA ARG A 73 13.22 10.19 -19.64
C ARG A 73 14.53 10.44 -20.37
N GLN A 74 15.67 10.31 -19.69
CA GLN A 74 16.98 10.47 -20.33
C GLN A 74 17.23 9.47 -21.46
N LEU A 75 16.79 8.20 -21.29
CA LEU A 75 16.87 7.19 -22.34
C LEU A 75 16.01 7.55 -23.56
N LEU A 76 14.78 8.02 -23.32
CA LEU A 76 13.86 8.44 -24.37
C LEU A 76 14.39 9.69 -25.10
N ASP A 77 14.91 10.67 -24.37
CA ASP A 77 15.49 11.89 -24.94
C ASP A 77 16.73 11.55 -25.80
N ALA A 78 17.63 10.71 -25.28
CA ALA A 78 18.80 10.25 -26.02
C ALA A 78 18.40 9.47 -27.29
N GLY A 79 17.39 8.58 -27.19
CA GLY A 79 16.88 7.85 -28.36
C GLY A 79 16.23 8.77 -29.38
N THR A 80 15.48 9.77 -28.95
CA THR A 80 14.88 10.75 -29.86
C THR A 80 15.92 11.57 -30.59
N LEU A 81 16.93 12.08 -29.87
CA LEU A 81 18.01 12.87 -30.45
C LEU A 81 18.92 12.03 -31.38
N SER A 82 19.11 10.76 -31.06
CA SER A 82 19.87 9.84 -31.92
C SER A 82 19.12 9.50 -33.19
N ASN A 83 17.81 9.31 -33.15
CA ASN A 83 16.96 8.97 -34.29
C ASN A 83 16.61 10.18 -35.16
N LEU A 84 16.56 11.38 -34.59
CA LEU A 84 16.28 12.63 -35.28
C LEU A 84 17.46 13.60 -35.07
N PRO A 85 18.60 13.32 -35.70
CA PRO A 85 19.80 14.12 -35.48
C PRO A 85 19.62 15.54 -36.02
N ALA A 86 19.88 16.52 -35.15
CA ALA A 86 20.02 17.91 -35.56
C ALA A 86 21.46 18.22 -35.95
N GLY A 87 21.66 19.30 -36.71
CA GLY A 87 22.99 19.69 -37.15
C GLY A 87 23.05 21.20 -37.43
N PHE A 88 24.26 21.66 -37.75
CA PHE A 88 24.47 23.02 -38.19
C PHE A 88 24.60 23.06 -39.70
N LYS A 89 24.01 24.07 -40.31
CA LYS A 89 24.08 24.37 -41.73
C LYS A 89 24.95 25.62 -41.92
N GLN A 90 25.87 25.57 -42.86
CA GLN A 90 26.70 26.74 -43.20
C GLN A 90 25.81 27.86 -43.75
N ARG A 91 26.12 29.07 -43.34
CA ARG A 91 25.37 30.24 -43.83
C ARG A 91 25.51 30.42 -45.35
N GLY A 92 24.40 30.55 -46.05
CA GLY A 92 24.37 30.69 -47.52
C GLY A 92 23.93 29.43 -48.28
N VAL A 93 23.86 28.27 -47.58
CA VAL A 93 23.31 27.05 -48.18
C VAL A 93 21.78 27.17 -48.21
N ARG A 94 21.17 26.99 -49.37
CA ARG A 94 19.71 27.01 -49.57
C ARG A 94 19.23 25.61 -49.89
N VAL A 95 18.26 25.13 -49.17
CA VAL A 95 17.53 23.90 -49.44
C VAL A 95 16.19 24.26 -50.03
N ARG A 96 15.82 23.68 -51.15
CA ARG A 96 14.51 23.91 -51.76
C ARG A 96 13.44 23.33 -50.85
N ASP A 97 12.42 24.09 -50.53
CA ASP A 97 11.36 23.74 -49.56
C ASP A 97 11.88 23.33 -48.16
N GLU A 98 12.71 24.17 -47.55
CA GLU A 98 13.32 23.93 -46.24
C GLU A 98 12.29 23.67 -45.12
N ALA A 99 11.09 24.21 -45.25
CA ALA A 99 10.01 24.05 -44.25
C ALA A 99 9.27 22.72 -44.32
N ALA A 100 9.39 21.99 -45.44
CA ALA A 100 8.70 20.70 -45.62
C ALA A 100 9.59 19.55 -45.18
N PRO A 101 9.08 18.57 -44.38
CA PRO A 101 9.82 17.38 -44.02
C PRO A 101 10.17 16.55 -45.27
N ILE A 102 11.36 15.92 -45.29
CA ILE A 102 11.79 15.01 -46.37
C ILE A 102 10.99 13.71 -46.22
N GLN A 103 10.33 13.30 -47.29
CA GLN A 103 9.62 12.02 -47.38
C GLN A 103 10.60 10.87 -47.59
N PRO A 104 10.31 9.66 -47.12
CA PRO A 104 11.12 8.49 -47.41
C PRO A 104 11.29 8.28 -48.94
N GLY A 105 12.55 8.30 -49.43
CA GLY A 105 12.89 8.17 -50.84
C GLY A 105 12.91 9.47 -51.63
N GLU A 106 12.69 10.63 -51.03
CA GLU A 106 12.75 11.95 -51.62
C GLU A 106 14.19 12.51 -51.61
N PHE A 107 14.62 13.12 -52.70
CA PHE A 107 15.87 13.89 -52.79
C PHE A 107 15.53 15.37 -52.98
N LYS A 108 16.05 16.24 -52.13
CA LYS A 108 15.86 17.69 -52.24
C LYS A 108 17.09 18.36 -52.86
N ASP A 109 16.85 19.32 -53.76
CA ASP A 109 17.89 20.13 -54.32
C ASP A 109 18.50 21.07 -53.28
N VAL A 110 19.83 21.13 -53.24
CA VAL A 110 20.59 22.00 -52.35
C VAL A 110 21.62 22.82 -53.09
N ASP A 111 21.53 24.13 -52.99
CA ASP A 111 22.53 25.05 -53.51
C ASP A 111 23.60 25.31 -52.44
N ALA A 112 24.81 24.80 -52.66
CA ALA A 112 25.95 24.98 -51.76
C ALA A 112 27.03 25.84 -52.44
N PRO A 113 27.22 27.09 -52.06
CA PRO A 113 28.20 28.01 -52.69
C PRO A 113 29.66 27.59 -52.53
N GLY A 114 30.00 26.59 -51.73
CA GLY A 114 31.36 26.13 -51.45
C GLY A 114 31.74 24.81 -52.11
N GLY A 115 30.90 24.20 -52.93
CA GLY A 115 31.23 23.02 -53.76
C GLY A 115 31.17 21.66 -53.06
N SER A 116 31.19 21.56 -51.72
CA SER A 116 31.06 20.29 -50.99
C SER A 116 29.89 20.32 -50.04
N LEU A 117 28.85 19.56 -50.35
CA LEU A 117 27.68 19.38 -49.47
C LEU A 117 28.05 18.79 -48.12
N ARG A 118 29.11 17.98 -48.07
CA ARG A 118 29.55 17.30 -46.86
C ARG A 118 30.13 18.27 -45.83
N ASP A 119 30.78 19.34 -46.27
CA ASP A 119 31.35 20.37 -45.40
C ASP A 119 30.32 21.46 -45.04
N ALA A 120 29.23 21.52 -45.79
CA ALA A 120 28.16 22.49 -45.62
C ALA A 120 27.18 22.12 -44.48
N PHE A 121 27.13 20.84 -44.10
CA PHE A 121 26.27 20.33 -43.01
C PHE A 121 27.10 19.62 -41.96
N PHE A 122 27.05 20.08 -40.75
CA PHE A 122 27.73 19.47 -39.62
C PHE A 122 26.66 18.83 -38.67
N PRO A 123 26.48 17.48 -38.70
CA PRO A 123 25.59 16.82 -37.77
C PRO A 123 26.16 16.88 -36.37
N LEU A 124 25.33 17.19 -35.37
CA LEU A 124 25.77 17.14 -34.00
C LEU A 124 26.02 15.68 -33.58
N PRO A 125 27.13 15.42 -32.85
CA PRO A 125 27.48 14.07 -32.44
C PRO A 125 26.61 13.62 -31.25
N TYR A 126 25.39 13.19 -31.53
CA TYR A 126 24.54 12.62 -30.51
C TYR A 126 25.02 11.19 -30.20
N LYS A 127 25.11 10.91 -28.92
CA LYS A 127 25.44 9.56 -28.44
C LYS A 127 24.18 8.70 -28.40
N GLU A 128 24.34 7.43 -28.71
CA GLU A 128 23.30 6.43 -28.54
C GLU A 128 22.87 6.32 -27.09
N PRO A 129 21.62 5.85 -26.78
CA PRO A 129 21.16 5.61 -25.44
C PRO A 129 22.14 4.73 -24.66
N SER A 130 22.52 5.18 -23.45
CA SER A 130 23.54 4.50 -22.66
C SER A 130 23.03 3.15 -22.12
N GLN A 131 23.71 2.06 -22.47
CA GLN A 131 23.45 0.74 -21.91
C GLN A 131 23.60 0.71 -20.36
N THR A 132 24.55 1.50 -19.85
CA THR A 132 24.75 1.64 -18.41
C THR A 132 23.51 2.24 -17.71
N LEU A 133 22.86 3.22 -18.35
CA LEU A 133 21.66 3.85 -17.84
C LEU A 133 20.47 2.89 -17.87
N LEU A 134 20.37 2.06 -18.92
CA LEU A 134 19.36 0.99 -19.00
C LEU A 134 19.56 -0.06 -17.88
N ASN A 135 20.81 -0.47 -17.64
CA ASN A 135 21.13 -1.39 -16.55
C ASN A 135 20.81 -0.78 -15.19
N LEU A 136 21.12 0.51 -14.99
CA LEU A 136 20.76 1.23 -13.77
C LEU A 136 19.24 1.26 -13.57
N LEU A 137 18.47 1.52 -14.60
CA LEU A 137 17.01 1.47 -14.56
C LEU A 137 16.52 0.09 -14.07
N GLY A 138 17.08 -0.99 -14.62
CA GLY A 138 16.76 -2.37 -14.20
C GLY A 138 17.05 -2.62 -12.72
N ILE A 139 18.21 -2.17 -12.22
CA ILE A 139 18.60 -2.30 -10.81
C ILE A 139 17.65 -1.51 -9.90
N VAL A 140 17.29 -0.28 -10.29
CA VAL A 140 16.39 0.58 -9.50
C VAL A 140 14.98 -0.02 -9.44
N VAL A 141 14.47 -0.55 -10.56
CA VAL A 141 13.17 -1.24 -10.61
C VAL A 141 13.17 -2.47 -9.71
N GLN A 142 14.20 -3.31 -9.80
CA GLN A 142 14.34 -4.50 -8.97
C GLN A 142 14.45 -4.15 -7.47
N ALA A 143 15.20 -3.11 -7.12
CA ALA A 143 15.28 -2.59 -5.77
C ALA A 143 13.90 -2.12 -5.28
N GLY A 144 13.16 -1.37 -6.11
CA GLY A 144 11.80 -0.92 -5.80
C GLY A 144 10.84 -2.08 -5.54
N GLN A 145 10.87 -3.11 -6.36
CA GLN A 145 10.06 -4.32 -6.18
C GLN A 145 10.38 -5.04 -4.86
N ARG A 146 11.66 -5.15 -4.51
CA ARG A 146 12.08 -5.76 -3.23
C ARG A 146 11.59 -4.94 -2.02
N PHE A 147 11.68 -3.61 -2.07
CA PHE A 147 11.19 -2.75 -1.00
C PHE A 147 9.66 -2.79 -0.86
N ALA A 148 8.95 -2.93 -1.96
CA ALA A 148 7.49 -3.06 -1.96
C ALA A 148 7.03 -4.47 -1.53
N ALA A 149 7.95 -5.43 -1.36
CA ALA A 149 7.66 -6.84 -1.09
C ALA A 149 6.74 -7.51 -2.15
N ILE A 150 6.72 -6.95 -3.36
CA ILE A 150 5.87 -7.45 -4.48
C ILE A 150 6.61 -8.52 -5.28
N ALA A 151 7.94 -8.54 -5.23
CA ALA A 151 8.77 -9.38 -6.09
C ALA A 151 8.55 -10.89 -5.91
N ASP A 152 8.12 -11.32 -4.71
CA ASP A 152 7.94 -12.74 -4.40
C ASP A 152 6.50 -13.24 -4.64
N MET A 153 5.59 -12.38 -5.09
CA MET A 153 4.21 -12.75 -5.38
C MET A 153 3.94 -13.10 -6.85
N GLN A 154 4.97 -13.13 -7.70
CA GLN A 154 4.83 -13.66 -9.06
C GLN A 154 4.74 -15.19 -9.04
N VAL A 155 3.61 -15.71 -8.59
CA VAL A 155 3.29 -17.15 -8.58
C VAL A 155 2.97 -17.67 -9.99
N GLY A 156 2.91 -16.77 -10.99
CA GLY A 156 2.54 -17.13 -12.37
C GLY A 156 3.68 -17.71 -13.23
N ASP A 157 4.93 -17.49 -12.87
CA ASP A 157 6.09 -17.87 -13.70
C ASP A 157 6.97 -18.98 -13.10
N SER A 158 6.61 -19.48 -11.92
CA SER A 158 7.31 -20.61 -11.33
C SER A 158 6.79 -21.92 -11.93
N ASN A 159 7.71 -22.72 -12.48
CA ASN A 159 7.53 -24.07 -12.98
C ASN A 159 6.27 -24.77 -12.43
N GLN A 160 5.36 -25.14 -13.31
CA GLN A 160 4.14 -25.91 -13.00
C GLN A 160 4.38 -27.24 -12.25
N GLN A 161 5.63 -27.60 -12.01
CA GLN A 161 6.06 -28.81 -11.31
C GLN A 161 6.55 -28.59 -9.88
N ALA A 162 6.48 -27.37 -9.33
CA ALA A 162 6.84 -27.15 -7.93
C ALA A 162 5.82 -27.84 -7.03
N ALA A 163 6.29 -28.69 -6.11
CA ALA A 163 5.46 -29.37 -5.14
C ALA A 163 4.61 -28.33 -4.37
N VAL A 164 3.32 -28.62 -4.16
CA VAL A 164 2.36 -27.74 -3.48
C VAL A 164 2.91 -27.15 -2.16
N GLY A 165 3.71 -27.94 -1.43
CA GLY A 165 4.38 -27.51 -0.20
C GLY A 165 5.40 -26.39 -0.40
N THR A 166 6.15 -26.39 -1.52
CA THR A 166 7.14 -25.34 -1.83
C THR A 166 6.45 -24.02 -2.16
N THR A 167 5.36 -24.09 -2.90
CA THR A 167 4.55 -22.90 -3.24
C THR A 167 3.92 -22.28 -1.99
N ILE A 168 3.41 -23.11 -1.07
CA ILE A 168 2.86 -22.64 0.22
C ILE A 168 3.96 -21.99 1.07
N ALA A 169 5.14 -22.57 1.16
CA ALA A 169 6.26 -22.03 1.92
C ALA A 169 6.77 -20.68 1.35
N LEU A 170 6.79 -20.52 0.02
CA LEU A 170 7.14 -19.27 -0.64
C LEU A 170 6.09 -18.18 -0.38
N LEU A 171 4.80 -18.51 -0.47
CA LEU A 171 3.70 -17.61 -0.14
C LEU A 171 3.76 -17.18 1.32
N GLU A 172 4.05 -18.10 2.24
CA GLU A 172 4.19 -17.80 3.66
C GLU A 172 5.36 -16.87 3.92
N ARG A 173 6.50 -17.05 3.25
CA ARG A 173 7.65 -16.15 3.37
C ARG A 173 7.36 -14.76 2.85
N GLY A 174 6.72 -14.62 1.69
CA GLY A 174 6.32 -13.33 1.12
C GLY A 174 5.29 -12.60 1.98
N SER A 175 4.37 -13.35 2.62
CA SER A 175 3.32 -12.77 3.45
C SER A 175 3.80 -12.24 4.81
N ARG A 176 4.99 -12.61 5.29
CA ARG A 176 5.49 -12.22 6.63
C ARG A 176 5.59 -10.70 6.82
N VAL A 177 6.12 -9.98 5.85
CA VAL A 177 6.23 -8.51 5.92
C VAL A 177 4.83 -7.87 5.91
N MET A 178 3.95 -8.35 5.03
CA MET A 178 2.58 -7.87 4.93
C MET A 178 1.76 -8.23 6.17
N SER A 179 2.01 -9.38 6.81
CA SER A 179 1.32 -9.77 8.04
C SER A 179 1.60 -8.80 9.19
N ALA A 180 2.82 -8.27 9.29
CA ALA A 180 3.16 -7.28 10.31
C ALA A 180 2.42 -5.95 10.12
N ILE A 181 2.24 -5.51 8.87
CA ILE A 181 1.45 -4.32 8.52
C ILE A 181 -0.04 -4.60 8.81
N HIS A 182 -0.54 -5.75 8.37
CA HIS A 182 -1.91 -6.18 8.61
C HIS A 182 -2.24 -6.24 10.10
N LYS A 183 -1.34 -6.79 10.96
CA LYS A 183 -1.52 -6.81 12.41
C LYS A 183 -1.65 -5.41 13.02
N ARG A 184 -0.90 -4.43 12.51
CA ARG A 184 -1.04 -3.02 12.97
C ARG A 184 -2.38 -2.42 12.56
N CYS A 185 -2.78 -2.62 11.31
CA CYS A 185 -4.09 -2.17 10.82
C CYS A 185 -5.23 -2.82 11.59
N TYR A 186 -5.12 -4.13 11.86
CA TYR A 186 -6.08 -4.87 12.68
C TYR A 186 -6.19 -4.33 14.10
N ALA A 187 -5.07 -4.04 14.76
CA ALA A 187 -5.05 -3.45 16.08
C ALA A 187 -5.68 -2.05 16.12
N ALA A 188 -5.43 -1.25 15.07
CA ALA A 188 -6.07 0.06 14.91
C ALA A 188 -7.59 -0.10 14.69
N MET A 189 -8.02 -1.02 13.81
CA MET A 189 -9.44 -1.33 13.57
C MET A 189 -10.15 -1.82 14.83
N LYS A 190 -9.50 -2.68 15.64
CA LYS A 190 -10.02 -3.10 16.94
C LYS A 190 -10.27 -1.89 17.86
N SER A 191 -9.34 -0.95 17.90
CA SER A 191 -9.48 0.29 18.69
C SER A 191 -10.61 1.17 18.18
N GLU A 192 -10.78 1.26 16.85
CA GLU A 192 -11.86 2.01 16.21
C GLU A 192 -13.23 1.43 16.56
N PHE A 193 -13.39 0.12 16.44
CA PHE A 193 -14.65 -0.54 16.81
C PHE A 193 -15.00 -0.38 18.29
N LYS A 194 -14.01 -0.40 19.18
CA LYS A 194 -14.23 -0.09 20.60
C LYS A 194 -14.71 1.36 20.82
N LEU A 195 -14.14 2.31 20.08
CA LEU A 195 -14.61 3.70 20.12
C LEU A 195 -16.02 3.82 19.56
N LEU A 196 -16.31 3.16 18.47
CA LEU A 196 -17.64 3.14 17.85
C LEU A 196 -18.68 2.58 18.83
N ALA A 197 -18.38 1.48 19.51
CA ALA A 197 -19.25 0.92 20.53
C ALA A 197 -19.53 1.91 21.66
N LYS A 198 -18.53 2.66 22.12
CA LYS A 198 -18.71 3.70 23.13
C LYS A 198 -19.59 4.84 22.64
N VAL A 199 -19.45 5.25 21.38
CA VAL A 199 -20.31 6.29 20.80
C VAL A 199 -21.74 5.78 20.68
N VAL A 200 -21.92 4.54 20.24
CA VAL A 200 -23.25 3.90 20.17
C VAL A 200 -23.88 3.82 21.56
N ALA A 201 -23.13 3.39 22.57
CA ALA A 201 -23.61 3.35 23.95
C ALA A 201 -24.07 4.70 24.51
N GLN A 202 -23.48 5.81 24.01
CA GLN A 202 -23.81 7.16 24.49
C GLN A 202 -24.99 7.79 23.75
N TYR A 203 -25.14 7.51 22.46
CA TYR A 203 -26.02 8.27 21.57
C TYR A 203 -27.14 7.43 20.92
N LEU A 204 -27.10 6.10 21.05
CA LEU A 204 -28.18 5.26 20.55
C LEU A 204 -29.48 5.50 21.33
N PRO A 205 -30.65 5.50 20.68
CA PRO A 205 -31.92 5.42 21.38
C PRO A 205 -31.98 4.19 22.32
N PRO A 206 -32.79 4.23 23.42
CA PRO A 206 -32.85 3.12 24.37
C PRO A 206 -33.13 1.76 23.72
N GLU A 207 -33.96 1.75 22.68
CA GLU A 207 -34.24 0.57 21.83
C GLU A 207 -34.15 0.96 20.35
N TYR A 208 -33.47 0.15 19.55
CA TYR A 208 -33.34 0.31 18.12
C TYR A 208 -33.82 -0.96 17.43
N PRO A 209 -34.83 -0.88 16.55
CA PRO A 209 -35.30 -2.03 15.76
C PRO A 209 -34.26 -2.45 14.76
N TYR A 210 -34.05 -3.74 14.64
CA TYR A 210 -33.01 -4.31 13.80
C TYR A 210 -33.48 -5.63 13.19
N ASP A 211 -33.42 -5.73 11.87
CA ASP A 211 -33.83 -6.91 11.13
C ASP A 211 -32.65 -7.86 10.95
N VAL A 212 -32.81 -9.10 11.38
CA VAL A 212 -31.83 -10.18 11.21
C VAL A 212 -32.46 -11.40 10.57
N VAL A 213 -31.62 -12.25 10.00
CA VAL A 213 -32.07 -13.57 9.54
C VAL A 213 -32.60 -14.35 10.75
N GLY A 214 -33.90 -14.62 10.77
CA GLY A 214 -34.60 -15.28 11.89
C GLY A 214 -35.59 -14.41 12.66
N GLY A 215 -35.83 -13.17 12.24
CA GLY A 215 -36.86 -12.27 12.76
C GLY A 215 -36.35 -10.94 13.28
N ALA A 216 -37.28 -10.05 13.56
CA ALA A 216 -36.97 -8.73 14.10
C ALA A 216 -36.41 -8.84 15.53
N ARG A 217 -35.35 -8.10 15.83
CA ARG A 217 -34.75 -7.97 17.17
C ARG A 217 -34.63 -6.51 17.53
N ASN A 218 -34.71 -6.21 18.80
CA ASN A 218 -34.41 -4.88 19.32
C ASN A 218 -33.01 -4.90 19.95
N ILE A 219 -32.16 -3.97 19.51
CA ILE A 219 -30.87 -3.70 20.13
C ILE A 219 -31.12 -2.66 21.22
N LYS A 220 -30.68 -2.94 22.45
CA LYS A 220 -30.75 -2.01 23.57
C LYS A 220 -29.44 -1.27 23.72
N GLN A 221 -29.52 0.00 24.08
CA GLN A 221 -28.33 0.80 24.38
C GLN A 221 -27.45 0.14 25.46
N THR A 222 -28.08 -0.57 26.42
CA THR A 222 -27.42 -1.31 27.50
C THR A 222 -26.60 -2.51 27.03
N ASP A 223 -26.80 -2.98 25.79
CA ASP A 223 -26.04 -4.09 25.22
C ASP A 223 -24.60 -3.68 24.87
N PHE A 224 -24.33 -2.38 24.74
CA PHE A 224 -23.02 -1.80 24.48
C PHE A 224 -22.30 -1.39 25.76
N ASP A 225 -22.14 -2.30 26.68
CA ASP A 225 -21.37 -2.06 27.91
C ASP A 225 -19.87 -2.43 27.71
N ASP A 226 -19.02 -1.92 28.62
CA ASP A 226 -17.56 -2.17 28.57
C ASP A 226 -17.18 -3.63 28.89
N ARG A 227 -18.14 -4.53 29.14
CA ARG A 227 -17.92 -5.95 29.47
C ARG A 227 -17.65 -6.81 28.21
N VAL A 228 -18.06 -6.34 27.05
CA VAL A 228 -17.90 -7.06 25.78
C VAL A 228 -16.67 -6.56 25.05
N ASP A 229 -15.72 -7.46 24.76
CA ASP A 229 -14.57 -7.13 23.92
C ASP A 229 -14.95 -7.30 22.44
N ILE A 230 -14.75 -6.24 21.65
CA ILE A 230 -15.06 -6.23 20.22
C ILE A 230 -13.78 -6.58 19.46
N VAL A 231 -13.87 -7.65 18.67
CA VAL A 231 -12.75 -8.14 17.87
C VAL A 231 -13.16 -8.10 16.39
N PRO A 232 -12.40 -7.46 15.52
CA PRO A 232 -12.64 -7.51 14.07
C PRO A 232 -12.58 -8.96 13.55
N VAL A 233 -13.44 -9.29 12.58
CA VAL A 233 -13.48 -10.65 11.99
C VAL A 233 -12.26 -10.95 11.15
N ALA A 234 -11.61 -9.92 10.57
CA ALA A 234 -10.40 -10.06 9.76
C ALA A 234 -9.16 -10.32 10.64
N ASP A 235 -9.04 -11.50 11.22
CA ASP A 235 -7.87 -11.90 12.01
C ASP A 235 -6.63 -12.05 11.10
N PRO A 236 -5.53 -11.32 11.35
CA PRO A 236 -4.29 -11.46 10.60
C PRO A 236 -3.60 -12.81 10.79
N ASN A 237 -4.01 -13.61 11.76
CA ASN A 237 -3.52 -14.97 11.94
C ASN A 237 -4.35 -16.02 11.16
N ILE A 238 -5.43 -15.59 10.52
CA ILE A 238 -6.21 -16.47 9.65
C ILE A 238 -5.39 -16.74 8.39
N PHE A 239 -5.00 -17.99 8.23
CA PHE A 239 -4.31 -18.52 7.08
C PHE A 239 -5.12 -18.34 5.78
N SER A 240 -4.45 -18.44 4.64
CA SER A 240 -5.14 -18.46 3.35
C SER A 240 -6.25 -19.53 3.33
N MET A 241 -7.25 -19.37 2.48
CA MET A 241 -8.36 -20.31 2.36
C MET A 241 -7.85 -21.76 2.18
N SER A 242 -6.79 -21.94 1.39
CA SER A 242 -6.14 -23.24 1.18
C SER A 242 -5.57 -23.84 2.46
N GLN A 243 -4.93 -23.03 3.30
CA GLN A 243 -4.39 -23.49 4.59
C GLN A 243 -5.50 -23.85 5.57
N ARG A 244 -6.60 -23.08 5.60
CA ARG A 244 -7.77 -23.41 6.43
C ARG A 244 -8.38 -24.75 6.05
N ILE A 245 -8.53 -24.99 4.74
CA ILE A 245 -9.03 -26.27 4.22
C ILE A 245 -8.10 -27.41 4.64
N THR A 246 -6.78 -27.24 4.45
CA THR A 246 -5.79 -28.27 4.84
C THR A 246 -5.83 -28.56 6.35
N LEU A 247 -5.90 -27.52 7.19
CA LEU A 247 -6.00 -27.69 8.64
C LEU A 247 -7.30 -28.38 9.05
N ALA A 248 -8.43 -27.98 8.44
CA ALA A 248 -9.72 -28.62 8.70
C ALA A 248 -9.75 -30.08 8.24
N GLN A 249 -9.13 -30.41 7.11
CA GLN A 249 -8.95 -31.79 6.65
C GLN A 249 -8.09 -32.61 7.62
N THR A 250 -6.97 -32.06 8.07
CA THR A 250 -6.09 -32.69 9.07
C THR A 250 -6.85 -32.90 10.39
N GLN A 251 -7.62 -31.91 10.84
CA GLN A 251 -8.45 -32.01 12.03
C GLN A 251 -9.51 -33.11 11.89
N LEU A 252 -10.17 -33.18 10.74
CA LEU A 252 -11.14 -34.25 10.43
C LEU A 252 -10.47 -35.65 10.45
N GLN A 253 -9.30 -35.78 9.86
CA GLN A 253 -8.53 -37.01 9.81
C GLN A 253 -8.14 -37.50 11.22
N ILE A 254 -7.67 -36.61 12.08
CA ILE A 254 -7.35 -36.92 13.49
C ILE A 254 -8.63 -37.29 14.27
N ALA A 255 -9.71 -36.55 14.07
CA ALA A 255 -10.97 -36.80 14.79
C ALA A 255 -11.62 -38.11 14.37
N THR A 256 -11.53 -38.51 13.11
CA THR A 256 -12.05 -39.81 12.63
C THR A 256 -11.24 -40.99 13.18
N SER A 257 -9.95 -40.81 13.51
CA SER A 257 -9.13 -41.83 14.15
C SER A 257 -9.56 -42.15 15.60
N ASN A 258 -10.09 -41.13 16.33
CA ASN A 258 -10.56 -41.28 17.71
C ASN A 258 -11.84 -40.48 17.96
N PRO A 259 -13.01 -40.91 17.45
CA PRO A 259 -14.24 -40.13 17.51
C PRO A 259 -14.74 -39.81 18.93
N GLN A 260 -14.38 -40.63 19.90
CA GLN A 260 -14.83 -40.46 21.31
C GLN A 260 -14.14 -39.29 22.02
N LEU A 261 -12.98 -38.85 21.54
CA LEU A 261 -12.22 -37.75 22.13
C LEU A 261 -12.56 -36.39 21.51
N HIS A 262 -13.31 -36.37 20.41
CA HIS A 262 -13.58 -35.16 19.64
C HIS A 262 -15.07 -34.89 19.49
N ASN A 263 -15.46 -33.65 19.56
CA ASN A 263 -16.81 -33.25 19.18
C ASN A 263 -16.94 -33.24 17.64
N MET A 264 -17.42 -34.34 17.09
CA MET A 264 -17.54 -34.55 15.64
C MET A 264 -18.40 -33.47 14.97
N TYR A 265 -19.46 -33.00 15.62
CA TYR A 265 -20.30 -31.92 15.10
C TYR A 265 -19.47 -30.65 14.84
N GLN A 266 -18.64 -30.26 15.81
CA GLN A 266 -17.78 -29.08 15.66
C GLN A 266 -16.71 -29.26 14.59
N VAL A 267 -16.16 -30.46 14.44
CA VAL A 267 -15.16 -30.79 13.41
C VAL A 267 -15.77 -30.65 12.01
N TYR A 268 -16.95 -31.22 11.77
CA TYR A 268 -17.65 -31.08 10.51
C TYR A 268 -18.04 -29.62 10.22
N ARG A 269 -18.52 -28.91 11.22
CA ARG A 269 -18.85 -27.49 11.10
C ARG A 269 -17.62 -26.68 10.68
N ASN A 270 -16.48 -26.87 11.32
CA ASN A 270 -15.22 -26.19 10.97
C ASN A 270 -14.79 -26.52 9.53
N MET A 271 -15.03 -27.76 9.06
CA MET A 271 -14.73 -28.16 7.70
C MET A 271 -15.63 -27.44 6.69
N TYR A 272 -16.94 -27.38 6.95
CA TYR A 272 -17.87 -26.66 6.07
C TYR A 272 -17.59 -25.15 6.05
N GLU A 273 -17.32 -24.54 7.19
CA GLU A 273 -16.92 -23.14 7.28
C GLU A 273 -15.59 -22.85 6.54
N ALA A 274 -14.62 -23.77 6.59
CA ALA A 274 -13.36 -23.65 5.85
C ALA A 274 -13.55 -23.67 4.33
N ILE A 275 -14.52 -24.45 3.84
CA ILE A 275 -14.88 -24.55 2.42
C ILE A 275 -15.80 -23.37 1.99
N GLY A 276 -16.34 -22.61 2.94
CA GLY A 276 -17.24 -21.47 2.68
C GLY A 276 -18.72 -21.83 2.59
N VAL A 277 -19.09 -23.03 2.99
CA VAL A 277 -20.50 -23.44 3.15
C VAL A 277 -20.99 -22.97 4.51
N LYS A 278 -22.08 -22.20 4.55
CA LYS A 278 -22.73 -21.71 5.77
C LYS A 278 -23.86 -22.61 6.20
#